data_01ac9d52d58fdd173f8b68a49967498e
#
_entry.id   01ac9d52d58fdd173f8b68a49967498e
#
_cell.length_a   1.000
_cell.length_b   1.000
_cell.length_c   1.000
_cell.angle_alpha   90.00
_cell.angle_beta   90.00
_cell.angle_gamma   90.00
#
_symmetry.space_group_name_H-M   'P 1'
#
loop_
_entity.id
_entity.type
_entity.pdbx_description
1 polymer ?
#
loop_
_entity_poly.entity_id
_entity_poly.type
_entity_poly.pdbx_seq_one_letter_code
_entity_poly.pdbx_strand_id
1 'polypeptide(L)'
;SRRAVPQPPVAGRLVVGDLLVDTRARRALLGERELKLTAKEFDLLAALAAEPGAAVTRRKLFENVWDSHWFGSTKTIDVHVSSLRRKLGDPGRIETVRGVGFRLRAPE
;
A
#
# COMPACT_ATOMS: atom_id res chain seq x y z
N SER A 1 -21.34 -13.43 10.21
CA SER A 1 -20.15 -13.89 10.59
C SER A 1 -19.94 -13.75 12.06
N ARG A 2 -19.14 -14.59 12.55
CA ARG A 2 -18.83 -14.61 13.85
C ARG A 2 -18.01 -13.44 14.22
N ARG A 3 -18.25 -12.86 15.29
CA ARG A 3 -17.52 -11.78 15.68
C ARG A 3 -16.12 -12.14 15.98
N ALA A 4 -15.22 -11.44 15.45
CA ALA A 4 -13.84 -11.75 15.65
C ALA A 4 -13.39 -11.39 17.05
N VAL A 5 -12.64 -12.28 17.64
CA VAL A 5 -11.93 -11.97 18.87
C VAL A 5 -10.70 -11.17 18.47
N PRO A 6 -10.36 -10.10 19.19
CA PRO A 6 -9.15 -9.37 18.87
C PRO A 6 -7.96 -10.30 18.90
N GLN A 7 -7.16 -10.24 17.84
CA GLN A 7 -5.99 -11.07 17.71
C GLN A 7 -4.75 -10.27 18.03
N PRO A 8 -3.75 -10.88 18.64
CA PRO A 8 -2.49 -10.16 18.80
C PRO A 8 -1.90 -9.87 17.45
N PRO A 9 -1.16 -8.78 17.31
CA PRO A 9 -0.52 -8.48 16.04
C PRO A 9 0.37 -9.61 15.59
N VAL A 10 0.34 -9.92 14.31
CA VAL A 10 1.22 -10.92 13.72
C VAL A 10 2.29 -10.17 12.95
N ALA A 11 3.54 -10.53 13.17
CA ALA A 11 4.65 -9.87 12.50
C ALA A 11 4.46 -9.91 10.99
N GLY A 12 4.62 -8.78 10.35
CA GLY A 12 4.49 -8.66 8.90
C GLY A 12 3.10 -8.45 8.38
N ARG A 13 2.07 -8.47 9.24
CA ARG A 13 0.70 -8.24 8.81
C ARG A 13 0.27 -6.82 9.09
N LEU A 14 -0.16 -6.13 8.04
CA LEU A 14 -0.65 -4.77 8.13
C LEU A 14 -2.11 -4.79 7.77
N VAL A 15 -2.95 -4.29 8.66
CA VAL A 15 -4.40 -4.29 8.47
C VAL A 15 -4.88 -2.85 8.43
N VAL A 16 -5.55 -2.47 7.34
CA VAL A 16 -6.10 -1.13 7.19
C VAL A 16 -7.54 -1.31 6.71
N GLY A 17 -8.48 -1.28 7.65
CA GLY A 17 -9.87 -1.60 7.34
C GLY A 17 -9.99 -3.04 6.86
N ASP A 18 -10.55 -3.22 5.67
CA ASP A 18 -10.70 -4.54 5.07
C ASP A 18 -9.51 -4.96 4.21
N LEU A 19 -8.46 -4.15 4.22
CA LEU A 19 -7.24 -4.45 3.47
C LEU A 19 -6.24 -5.13 4.40
N LEU A 20 -5.73 -6.27 3.97
CA LEU A 20 -4.68 -6.98 4.68
C LEU A 20 -3.46 -7.08 3.78
N VAL A 21 -2.33 -6.64 4.27
CA VAL A 21 -1.07 -6.75 3.54
C VAL A 21 -0.13 -7.61 4.38
N ASP A 22 0.18 -8.80 3.89
CA ASP A 22 1.07 -9.72 4.57
C ASP A 22 2.44 -9.62 3.92
N THR A 23 3.35 -8.92 4.58
CA THR A 23 4.66 -8.65 3.99
C THR A 23 5.56 -9.87 3.99
N ARG A 24 5.32 -10.82 4.88
CA ARG A 24 6.13 -12.03 4.90
C ARG A 24 5.73 -12.98 3.78
N ALA A 25 4.43 -13.15 3.57
CA ALA A 25 3.95 -13.99 2.49
C ALA A 25 3.89 -13.27 1.15
N ARG A 26 4.01 -11.94 1.18
CA ARG A 26 3.89 -11.06 0.02
C ARG A 26 2.54 -11.25 -0.65
N ARG A 27 1.50 -11.17 0.15
CA ARG A 27 0.12 -11.30 -0.30
C ARG A 27 -0.69 -10.13 0.19
N ALA A 28 -1.63 -9.69 -0.62
CA ALA A 28 -2.55 -8.63 -0.22
C ALA A 28 -3.97 -9.08 -0.51
N LEU A 29 -4.85 -8.85 0.45
CA LEU A 29 -6.25 -9.22 0.33
C LEU A 29 -7.12 -8.02 0.64
N LEU A 30 -8.20 -7.89 -0.11
CA LEU A 30 -9.19 -6.86 0.13
C LEU A 30 -10.48 -7.61 0.44
N GLY A 31 -10.85 -7.66 1.72
CA GLY A 31 -11.88 -8.56 2.17
C GLY A 31 -11.40 -9.99 1.94
N GLU A 32 -12.18 -10.76 1.19
CA GLU A 32 -11.79 -12.14 0.90
C GLU A 32 -11.11 -12.30 -0.46
N ARG A 33 -10.96 -11.19 -1.18
CA ARG A 33 -10.42 -11.24 -2.52
C ARG A 33 -8.92 -10.98 -2.50
N GLU A 34 -8.15 -11.91 -3.02
CA GLU A 34 -6.72 -11.69 -3.11
C GLU A 34 -6.40 -10.82 -4.30
N LEU A 35 -5.56 -9.83 -4.10
CA LEU A 35 -5.14 -8.91 -5.14
C LEU A 35 -3.94 -9.47 -5.87
N LYS A 36 -3.94 -9.35 -7.19
CA LYS A 36 -2.82 -9.81 -8.01
C LYS A 36 -1.95 -8.62 -8.34
N LEU A 37 -0.95 -8.40 -7.52
CA LEU A 37 -0.09 -7.24 -7.63
C LEU A 37 1.27 -7.63 -8.20
N THR A 38 1.87 -6.72 -8.95
CA THR A 38 3.26 -6.87 -9.31
C THR A 38 4.11 -6.62 -8.07
N ALA A 39 5.39 -6.98 -8.13
CA ALA A 39 6.29 -6.78 -7.00
C ALA A 39 6.36 -5.31 -6.59
N LYS A 40 6.43 -4.40 -7.57
CA LYS A 40 6.49 -2.97 -7.26
C LYS A 40 5.19 -2.46 -6.67
N GLU A 41 4.07 -2.92 -7.19
CA GLU A 41 2.77 -2.53 -6.64
C GLU A 41 2.63 -3.03 -5.21
N PHE A 42 3.06 -4.26 -4.94
CA PHE A 42 3.00 -4.77 -3.60
C PHE A 42 3.86 -3.95 -2.65
N ASP A 43 5.08 -3.64 -3.06
CA ASP A 43 6.00 -2.88 -2.21
C ASP A 43 5.46 -1.48 -1.94
N LEU A 44 4.85 -0.85 -2.94
CA LEU A 44 4.22 0.46 -2.74
C LEU A 44 3.07 0.37 -1.74
N LEU A 45 2.22 -0.63 -1.91
CA LEU A 45 1.09 -0.80 -1.01
C LEU A 45 1.56 -1.06 0.42
N ALA A 46 2.57 -1.89 0.58
CA ALA A 46 3.11 -2.20 1.90
C ALA A 46 3.69 -0.96 2.57
N ALA A 47 4.40 -0.13 1.80
CA ALA A 47 4.97 1.10 2.35
C ALA A 47 3.88 2.06 2.82
N LEU A 48 2.80 2.16 2.06
CA LEU A 48 1.69 3.03 2.44
C LEU A 48 0.90 2.44 3.61
N ALA A 49 0.73 1.13 3.63
CA ALA A 49 -0.03 0.47 4.69
C ALA A 49 0.72 0.46 6.02
N ALA A 50 2.03 0.61 5.99
CA ALA A 50 2.81 0.70 7.21
C ALA A 50 2.52 1.99 7.97
N GLU A 51 2.00 3.01 7.29
CA GLU A 51 1.67 4.29 7.91
C GLU A 51 0.32 4.77 7.39
N PRO A 52 -0.76 4.08 7.75
CA PRO A 52 -2.07 4.46 7.21
C PRO A 52 -2.45 5.85 7.67
N GLY A 53 -2.97 6.63 6.74
CA GLY A 53 -3.35 8.00 7.01
C GLY A 53 -2.22 9.00 6.93
N ALA A 54 -0.98 8.54 6.81
CA ALA A 54 0.17 9.43 6.74
C ALA A 54 0.53 9.70 5.28
N ALA A 55 0.89 10.94 5.00
CA ALA A 55 1.37 11.30 3.68
C ALA A 55 2.82 10.85 3.53
N VAL A 56 3.07 9.99 2.55
CA VAL A 56 4.40 9.46 2.30
C VAL A 56 4.93 10.12 1.03
N THR A 57 6.13 10.67 1.09
CA THR A 57 6.68 11.39 -0.07
C THR A 57 7.04 10.43 -1.19
N ARG A 58 7.03 10.93 -2.42
CA ARG A 58 7.45 10.13 -3.55
C ARG A 58 8.87 9.63 -3.37
N ARG A 59 9.72 10.48 -2.80
CA ARG A 59 11.12 10.09 -2.55
C ARG A 59 11.19 8.90 -1.59
N LYS A 60 10.44 8.95 -0.50
CA LYS A 60 10.47 7.87 0.47
C LYS A 60 9.91 6.59 -0.13
N LEU A 61 8.83 6.69 -0.89
CA LEU A 61 8.28 5.52 -1.58
C LEU A 61 9.29 4.96 -2.57
N PHE A 62 9.95 5.84 -3.29
CA PHE A 62 10.93 5.41 -4.27
C PHE A 62 12.08 4.68 -3.61
N GLU A 63 12.58 5.20 -2.50
CA GLU A 63 13.68 4.57 -1.77
C GLU A 63 13.30 3.23 -1.20
N ASN A 64 12.04 3.07 -0.78
CA ASN A 64 11.57 1.82 -0.19
C ASN A 64 11.30 0.73 -1.24
N VAL A 65 11.02 1.12 -2.46
CA VAL A 65 10.55 0.20 -3.49
C VAL A 65 11.61 -0.07 -4.54
N TRP A 66 12.42 0.92 -4.84
CA TRP A 66 13.48 0.81 -5.83
C TRP A 66 14.84 0.84 -5.16
N ASP A 67 15.85 0.41 -5.92
CA ASP A 67 17.22 0.45 -5.44
C ASP A 67 17.61 1.90 -5.18
N SER A 68 18.29 2.15 -4.06
CA SER A 68 18.76 3.48 -3.72
C SER A 68 19.75 4.04 -4.75
N HIS A 69 20.30 3.19 -5.60
CA HIS A 69 21.21 3.62 -6.66
C HIS A 69 20.48 3.96 -7.95
N TRP A 70 19.16 3.90 -7.94
CA TRP A 70 18.39 4.23 -9.14
C TRP A 70 18.33 5.75 -9.30
N PHE A 71 18.69 6.22 -10.48
CA PHE A 71 18.70 7.64 -10.78
C PHE A 71 17.60 8.08 -11.74
N GLY A 72 16.61 7.24 -11.91
CA GLY A 72 15.49 7.58 -12.79
C GLY A 72 14.51 8.55 -12.16
N SER A 73 13.49 8.89 -12.93
CA SER A 73 12.46 9.80 -12.49
C SER A 73 11.56 9.15 -11.45
N THR A 74 11.16 9.91 -10.44
CA THR A 74 10.18 9.44 -9.48
C THR A 74 8.78 9.36 -10.07
N LYS A 75 8.59 9.85 -11.30
CA LYS A 75 7.29 9.73 -11.97
C LYS A 75 6.90 8.29 -12.25
N THR A 76 7.86 7.39 -12.23
CA THR A 76 7.57 5.96 -12.35
C THR A 76 6.59 5.51 -11.29
N ILE A 77 6.64 6.12 -10.12
CA ILE A 77 5.72 5.78 -9.04
C ILE A 77 4.27 6.01 -9.46
N ASP A 78 4.01 7.09 -10.19
CA ASP A 78 2.65 7.44 -10.57
C ASP A 78 2.01 6.34 -11.42
N VAL A 79 2.78 5.71 -12.28
CA VAL A 79 2.28 4.61 -13.11
C VAL A 79 1.87 3.43 -12.24
N HIS A 80 2.70 3.08 -11.27
CA HIS A 80 2.41 1.96 -10.39
C HIS A 80 1.25 2.26 -9.45
N VAL A 81 1.15 3.50 -8.98
CA VAL A 81 0.03 3.91 -8.13
C VAL A 81 -1.27 3.85 -8.92
N SER A 82 -1.24 4.29 -10.19
CA SER A 82 -2.43 4.25 -11.03
C SER A 82 -2.93 2.82 -11.22
N SER A 83 -2.01 1.90 -11.48
CA SER A 83 -2.36 0.49 -11.63
C SER A 83 -2.88 -0.10 -10.33
N LEU A 84 -2.22 0.26 -9.22
CA LEU A 84 -2.62 -0.22 -7.91
C LEU A 84 -4.03 0.26 -7.55
N ARG A 85 -4.35 1.52 -7.84
CA ARG A 85 -5.68 2.05 -7.61
C ARG A 85 -6.75 1.26 -8.35
N ARG A 86 -6.45 0.89 -9.59
CA ARG A 86 -7.38 0.09 -10.38
C ARG A 86 -7.62 -1.26 -9.73
N LYS A 87 -6.56 -1.89 -9.27
CA LYS A 87 -6.65 -3.22 -8.67
C LYS A 87 -7.37 -3.20 -7.33
N LEU A 88 -7.25 -2.11 -6.59
CA LEU A 88 -7.99 -1.95 -5.35
C LEU A 88 -9.48 -1.71 -5.60
N GLY A 89 -9.82 -1.20 -6.77
CA GLY A 89 -11.23 -1.01 -7.12
C GLY A 89 -11.84 0.28 -6.60
N ASP A 90 -11.16 0.97 -5.71
CA ASP A 90 -11.60 2.25 -5.16
C ASP A 90 -10.44 3.22 -5.25
N PRO A 91 -10.43 4.11 -6.24
CA PRO A 91 -9.31 5.03 -6.39
C PRO A 91 -9.09 5.93 -5.19
N GLY A 92 -10.13 6.15 -4.39
CA GLY A 92 -10.00 6.99 -3.20
C GLY A 92 -9.20 6.37 -2.08
N ARG A 93 -8.91 5.06 -2.16
CA ARG A 93 -8.11 4.43 -1.10
C ARG A 93 -6.71 4.98 -1.05
N ILE A 94 -6.15 5.34 -2.19
CA ILE A 94 -4.83 5.97 -2.22
C ILE A 94 -5.04 7.39 -2.69
N GLU A 95 -4.86 8.31 -1.78
CA GLU A 95 -5.05 9.73 -2.06
C GLU A 95 -3.75 10.35 -2.52
N THR A 96 -3.83 11.25 -3.47
CA THR A 96 -2.69 12.06 -3.86
C THR A 96 -2.64 13.24 -2.91
N VAL A 97 -1.51 13.40 -2.22
CA VAL A 97 -1.30 14.56 -1.37
C VAL A 97 -0.46 15.53 -2.18
N ARG A 98 -1.14 16.56 -2.70
CA ARG A 98 -0.52 17.48 -3.65
C ARG A 98 0.75 18.07 -3.09
N GLY A 99 1.81 18.04 -3.90
CA GLY A 99 3.09 18.59 -3.51
C GLY A 99 3.89 17.71 -2.54
N VAL A 100 3.36 16.58 -2.14
CA VAL A 100 4.02 15.70 -1.17
C VAL A 100 4.19 14.29 -1.73
N GLY A 101 3.09 13.59 -1.96
CA GLY A 101 3.15 12.20 -2.42
C GLY A 101 1.79 11.56 -2.32
N PHE A 102 1.72 10.45 -1.59
CA PHE A 102 0.50 9.66 -1.51
C PHE A 102 0.20 9.25 -0.08
N ARG A 103 -1.05 8.89 0.15
CA ARG A 103 -1.50 8.48 1.47
C ARG A 103 -2.52 7.37 1.31
N LEU A 104 -2.37 6.29 2.06
CA LEU A 104 -3.41 5.27 2.11
C LEU A 104 -4.44 5.74 3.12
N ARG A 105 -5.70 5.87 2.65
CA ARG A 105 -6.74 6.40 3.51
C ARG A 105 -6.98 5.48 4.69
N ALA A 106 -6.96 6.04 5.89
CA ALA A 106 -7.20 5.26 7.09
C ALA A 106 -8.70 4.97 7.21
N PRO A 107 -9.07 3.86 7.84
CA PRO A 107 -10.49 3.60 8.08
C PRO A 107 -11.04 4.60 9.07
N GLU A 108 -12.32 4.89 8.94
CA GLU A 108 -12.99 5.80 9.86
C GLU A 108 -13.41 5.12 11.12
#